data_eefade86e346e9dab79b7207e98f9354
#
_entry.id   eefade86e346e9dab79b7207e98f9354
#
_cell.length_a   1.000
_cell.length_b   1.000
_cell.length_c   1.000
_cell.angle_alpha   90.00
_cell.angle_beta   90.00
_cell.angle_gamma   90.00
#
_symmetry.space_group_name_H-M   'P 1'
#
loop_
_entity.id
_entity.type
_entity.pdbx_description
1 polymer ?
#
loop_
_entity_poly.entity_id
_entity_poly.type
_entity_poly.pdbx_seq_one_letter_code
_entity_poly.pdbx_strand_id
1 'polypeptide(L)'
;MTTTPTPLATNALPPAPPDPAALRQSARFWDKMARKYAASPIADEAGYEASLRRTSELLAESDQVLEIGCGTGTTALRLAHRVRRLHATDVSSQMVAIAQEKLAVTPMAQLDFAVLDAAGAARQAPQAYDVVLAFNVLHLLPDLDGGLDAVWQALRPGGFFISKTPCVAEMNPLIPWVALPLARALGLAPPVHCFQGPTLEAAIARHGF
;
A
#
# COMPACT_ATOMS: atom_id res chain seq x y z
N MET A 1 12.41 -28.37 -37.09
CA MET A 1 13.31 -27.60 -36.20
C MET A 1 12.63 -26.29 -35.92
N THR A 2 11.92 -26.20 -34.82
CA THR A 2 11.16 -25.01 -34.37
C THR A 2 11.99 -24.31 -33.29
N THR A 3 12.59 -23.20 -33.65
CA THR A 3 13.32 -22.36 -32.72
C THR A 3 12.34 -21.52 -31.88
N THR A 4 12.26 -21.83 -30.60
CA THR A 4 11.52 -21.03 -29.60
C THR A 4 12.29 -19.73 -29.38
N PRO A 5 11.65 -18.54 -29.48
CA PRO A 5 12.33 -17.30 -29.16
C PRO A 5 12.54 -17.20 -27.65
N THR A 6 13.80 -17.00 -27.25
CA THR A 6 14.20 -16.64 -25.88
C THR A 6 13.59 -15.26 -25.55
N PRO A 7 12.90 -15.09 -24.41
CA PRO A 7 12.45 -13.77 -24.00
C PRO A 7 13.67 -12.89 -23.69
N LEU A 8 13.76 -11.77 -24.38
CA LEU A 8 14.72 -10.71 -24.08
C LEU A 8 14.45 -10.19 -22.66
N ALA A 9 15.36 -10.45 -21.75
CA ALA A 9 15.39 -9.79 -20.45
C ALA A 9 15.55 -8.28 -20.71
N THR A 10 14.49 -7.53 -20.54
CA THR A 10 14.53 -6.07 -20.54
C THR A 10 15.35 -5.66 -19.33
N ASN A 11 16.59 -5.24 -19.60
CA ASN A 11 17.51 -4.66 -18.62
C ASN A 11 17.02 -3.23 -18.32
N ALA A 12 15.84 -3.11 -17.68
CA ALA A 12 15.33 -1.85 -17.20
C ALA A 12 16.23 -1.41 -16.03
N LEU A 13 16.82 -0.23 -16.17
CA LEU A 13 17.49 0.43 -15.04
C LEU A 13 16.54 0.44 -13.83
N PRO A 14 17.05 0.17 -12.62
CA PRO A 14 16.21 0.27 -11.43
C PRO A 14 15.58 1.67 -11.39
N PRO A 15 14.28 1.77 -11.04
CA PRO A 15 13.59 3.05 -10.97
C PRO A 15 14.36 4.01 -10.06
N ALA A 16 14.35 5.28 -10.44
CA ALA A 16 14.94 6.31 -9.60
C ALA A 16 14.27 6.28 -8.22
N PRO A 17 15.03 6.43 -7.13
CA PRO A 17 14.42 6.45 -5.81
C PRO A 17 13.40 7.60 -5.73
N PRO A 18 12.27 7.38 -5.05
CA PRO A 18 11.23 8.40 -4.90
C PRO A 18 11.85 9.68 -4.28
N ASP A 19 11.35 10.84 -4.68
CA ASP A 19 11.82 12.12 -4.14
C ASP A 19 11.74 12.13 -2.60
N PRO A 20 12.88 12.21 -1.91
CA PRO A 20 12.90 12.20 -0.45
C PRO A 20 12.14 13.37 0.18
N ALA A 21 11.97 14.48 -0.54
CA ALA A 21 11.20 15.62 -0.06
C ALA A 21 9.70 15.33 -0.08
N ALA A 22 9.21 14.71 -1.14
CA ALA A 22 7.81 14.31 -1.27
C ALA A 22 7.43 13.23 -0.23
N LEU A 23 8.30 12.26 0.02
CA LEU A 23 8.09 11.26 1.09
C LEU A 23 8.03 11.93 2.47
N ARG A 24 8.95 12.83 2.79
CA ARG A 24 8.92 13.56 4.06
C ARG A 24 7.68 14.44 4.21
N GLN A 25 7.19 15.04 3.13
CA GLN A 25 5.95 15.82 3.14
C GLN A 25 4.74 14.93 3.45
N SER A 26 4.65 13.77 2.79
CA SER A 26 3.61 12.77 3.05
C SER A 26 3.63 12.30 4.50
N ALA A 27 4.80 11.88 5.00
CA ALA A 27 4.97 11.44 6.39
C ALA A 27 4.51 12.50 7.40
N ARG A 28 4.94 13.77 7.24
CA ARG A 28 4.54 14.89 8.11
C ARG A 28 3.03 15.15 8.08
N PHE A 29 2.39 15.02 6.93
CA PHE A 29 0.94 15.17 6.82
C PHE A 29 0.23 14.09 7.63
N TRP A 30 0.60 12.83 7.41
CA TRP A 30 -0.01 11.70 8.07
C TRP A 30 0.31 11.64 9.57
N ASP A 31 1.50 12.07 10.00
CA ASP A 31 1.82 12.22 11.42
C ASP A 31 0.84 13.17 12.11
N LYS A 32 0.50 14.33 11.51
CA LYS A 32 -0.47 15.28 12.06
C LYS A 32 -1.90 14.71 12.08
N MET A 33 -2.23 13.88 11.12
CA MET A 33 -3.58 13.35 10.96
C MET A 33 -3.84 12.05 11.73
N ALA A 34 -2.79 11.37 12.20
CA ALA A 34 -2.84 9.99 12.69
C ALA A 34 -3.90 9.76 13.78
N ARG A 35 -3.92 10.58 14.82
CA ARG A 35 -4.90 10.46 15.93
C ARG A 35 -6.34 10.72 15.47
N LYS A 36 -6.55 11.73 14.61
CA LYS A 36 -7.87 12.02 14.04
C LYS A 36 -8.35 10.87 13.14
N TYR A 37 -7.45 10.36 12.28
CA TYR A 37 -7.72 9.22 11.42
C TYR A 37 -8.08 7.97 12.23
N ALA A 38 -7.33 7.67 13.28
CA ALA A 38 -7.58 6.52 14.16
C ALA A 38 -8.94 6.59 14.87
N ALA A 39 -9.42 7.80 15.18
CA ALA A 39 -10.72 8.02 15.81
C ALA A 39 -11.90 8.07 14.82
N SER A 40 -11.64 8.15 13.51
CA SER A 40 -12.69 8.23 12.50
C SER A 40 -13.26 6.83 12.21
N PRO A 41 -14.60 6.69 12.10
CA PRO A 41 -15.21 5.43 11.70
C PRO A 41 -14.87 5.12 10.24
N ILE A 42 -14.92 3.85 9.88
CA ILE A 42 -14.78 3.41 8.50
C ILE A 42 -16.06 3.81 7.76
N ALA A 43 -15.91 4.66 6.73
CA ALA A 43 -17.08 5.25 6.04
C ALA A 43 -17.93 4.21 5.29
N ASP A 44 -17.30 3.18 4.73
CA ASP A 44 -17.96 2.03 4.08
C ASP A 44 -17.52 0.75 4.79
N GLU A 45 -18.14 0.44 5.92
CA GLU A 45 -17.82 -0.75 6.73
C GLU A 45 -18.14 -2.04 5.97
N ALA A 46 -19.26 -2.07 5.25
CA ALA A 46 -19.67 -3.25 4.48
C ALA A 46 -18.66 -3.58 3.35
N GLY A 47 -18.24 -2.58 2.60
CA GLY A 47 -17.23 -2.71 1.55
C GLY A 47 -15.84 -3.04 2.11
N TYR A 48 -15.52 -2.55 3.32
CA TYR A 48 -14.28 -2.91 4.00
C TYR A 48 -14.28 -4.38 4.43
N GLU A 49 -15.35 -4.85 5.09
CA GLU A 49 -15.50 -6.25 5.50
C GLU A 49 -15.50 -7.22 4.30
N ALA A 50 -16.17 -6.84 3.20
CA ALA A 50 -16.13 -7.63 1.96
C ALA A 50 -14.72 -7.74 1.40
N SER A 51 -13.93 -6.65 1.44
CA SER A 51 -12.53 -6.65 0.99
C SER A 51 -11.65 -7.52 1.89
N LEU A 52 -11.79 -7.44 3.22
CA LEU A 52 -11.06 -8.28 4.15
C LEU A 52 -11.36 -9.77 3.94
N ARG A 53 -12.64 -10.11 3.79
CA ARG A 53 -13.07 -11.49 3.53
C ARG A 53 -12.45 -12.02 2.24
N ARG A 54 -12.55 -11.24 1.14
CA ARG A 54 -11.96 -11.62 -0.15
C ARG A 54 -10.44 -11.79 -0.07
N THR A 55 -9.75 -10.87 0.61
CA THR A 55 -8.30 -10.99 0.85
C THR A 55 -7.98 -12.23 1.66
N SER A 56 -8.71 -12.48 2.75
CA SER A 56 -8.52 -13.64 3.62
C SER A 56 -8.68 -14.98 2.88
N GLU A 57 -9.56 -15.05 1.87
CA GLU A 57 -9.75 -16.24 1.02
C GLU A 57 -8.54 -16.52 0.10
N LEU A 58 -7.74 -15.50 -0.21
CA LEU A 58 -6.56 -15.59 -1.07
C LEU A 58 -5.27 -15.86 -0.29
N LEU A 59 -5.28 -15.66 1.04
CA LEU A 59 -4.12 -15.87 1.90
C LEU A 59 -4.01 -17.32 2.36
N ALA A 60 -2.79 -17.84 2.41
CA ALA A 60 -2.46 -19.14 2.98
C ALA A 60 -1.74 -18.99 4.33
N GLU A 61 -1.91 -19.96 5.23
CA GLU A 61 -1.26 -19.95 6.55
C GLU A 61 0.28 -19.98 6.48
N SER A 62 0.83 -20.40 5.33
CA SER A 62 2.27 -20.41 5.08
C SER A 62 2.81 -19.08 4.59
N ASP A 63 1.95 -18.12 4.22
CA ASP A 63 2.37 -16.91 3.54
C ASP A 63 3.17 -15.96 4.42
N GLN A 64 4.19 -15.37 3.84
CA GLN A 64 4.85 -14.16 4.30
C GLN A 64 4.24 -12.97 3.57
N VAL A 65 3.62 -12.07 4.29
CA VAL A 65 2.85 -10.96 3.75
C VAL A 65 3.52 -9.63 4.10
N LEU A 66 3.61 -8.73 3.13
CA LEU A 66 3.95 -7.32 3.33
C LEU A 66 2.69 -6.48 3.14
N GLU A 67 2.37 -5.59 4.06
CA GLU A 67 1.40 -4.52 3.85
C GLU A 67 2.13 -3.17 3.76
N ILE A 68 1.99 -2.48 2.63
CA ILE A 68 2.51 -1.13 2.45
C ILE A 68 1.42 -0.09 2.74
N GLY A 69 1.76 1.00 3.43
CA GLY A 69 0.80 2.04 3.82
C GLY A 69 -0.26 1.52 4.79
N CYS A 70 0.15 0.76 5.80
CA CYS A 70 -0.77 0.10 6.75
C CYS A 70 -1.54 1.08 7.64
N GLY A 71 -1.18 2.36 7.66
CA GLY A 71 -1.80 3.37 8.52
C GLY A 71 -1.75 2.96 9.99
N THR A 72 -2.89 3.01 10.66
CA THR A 72 -3.02 2.61 12.08
C THR A 72 -3.16 1.11 12.30
N GLY A 73 -2.80 0.28 11.30
CA GLY A 73 -2.65 -1.16 11.42
C GLY A 73 -3.96 -1.97 11.49
N THR A 74 -5.11 -1.35 11.21
CA THR A 74 -6.42 -2.02 11.38
C THR A 74 -6.56 -3.25 10.49
N THR A 75 -6.12 -3.17 9.23
CA THR A 75 -6.14 -4.29 8.26
C THR A 75 -5.16 -5.39 8.67
N ALA A 76 -3.90 -5.01 8.97
CA ALA A 76 -2.88 -5.95 9.42
C ALA A 76 -3.33 -6.77 10.64
N LEU A 77 -3.88 -6.11 11.67
CA LEU A 77 -4.40 -6.78 12.89
C LEU A 77 -5.53 -7.76 12.58
N ARG A 78 -6.36 -7.47 11.57
CA ARG A 78 -7.47 -8.34 11.15
C ARG A 78 -7.02 -9.54 10.32
N LEU A 79 -5.92 -9.42 9.57
CA LEU A 79 -5.42 -10.46 8.65
C LEU A 79 -4.27 -11.30 9.23
N ALA A 80 -3.55 -10.80 10.24
CA ALA A 80 -2.35 -11.46 10.75
C ALA A 80 -2.54 -12.90 11.20
N HIS A 81 -3.73 -13.25 11.75
CA HIS A 81 -4.03 -14.62 12.19
C HIS A 81 -4.17 -15.62 11.04
N ARG A 82 -4.21 -15.16 9.79
CA ARG A 82 -4.41 -15.99 8.58
C ARG A 82 -3.11 -16.41 7.92
N VAL A 83 -1.96 -15.87 8.37
CA VAL A 83 -0.69 -15.99 7.66
C VAL A 83 0.45 -16.36 8.61
N ARG A 84 1.54 -16.87 8.05
CA ARG A 84 2.73 -17.22 8.82
C ARG A 84 3.41 -15.98 9.41
N ARG A 85 3.49 -14.89 8.64
CA ARG A 85 4.05 -13.61 9.05
C ARG A 85 3.43 -12.48 8.26
N LEU A 86 3.13 -11.38 8.94
CA LEU A 86 2.71 -10.13 8.32
C LEU A 86 3.63 -9.02 8.79
N HIS A 87 4.36 -8.42 7.85
CA HIS A 87 5.15 -7.21 8.06
C HIS A 87 4.38 -6.04 7.50
N ALA A 88 4.00 -5.07 8.34
CA ALA A 88 3.18 -3.95 7.94
C ALA A 88 3.96 -2.64 8.07
N THR A 89 3.98 -1.84 7.00
CA THR A 89 4.81 -0.64 6.94
C THR A 89 4.01 0.61 6.60
N ASP A 90 4.41 1.74 7.15
CA ASP A 90 3.88 3.06 6.81
C ASP A 90 5.01 4.10 6.91
N VAL A 91 4.92 5.17 6.12
CA VAL A 91 5.90 6.27 6.16
C VAL A 91 5.72 7.17 7.38
N SER A 92 4.54 7.16 7.99
CA SER A 92 4.21 7.96 9.17
C SER A 92 4.58 7.25 10.46
N SER A 93 5.47 7.86 11.23
CA SER A 93 5.87 7.35 12.54
C SER A 93 4.71 7.33 13.54
N GLN A 94 3.77 8.28 13.44
CA GLN A 94 2.60 8.35 14.32
C GLN A 94 1.54 7.30 13.97
N MET A 95 1.37 6.97 12.69
CA MET A 95 0.52 5.86 12.27
C MET A 95 1.04 4.54 12.83
N VAL A 96 2.33 4.27 12.63
CA VAL A 96 3.00 3.06 13.13
C VAL A 96 2.94 2.98 14.67
N ALA A 97 3.14 4.09 15.38
CA ALA A 97 3.02 4.12 16.85
C ALA A 97 1.61 3.69 17.30
N ILE A 98 0.55 4.20 16.66
CA ILE A 98 -0.82 3.79 16.97
C ILE A 98 -1.06 2.31 16.64
N ALA A 99 -0.51 1.81 15.54
CA ALA A 99 -0.60 0.40 15.18
C ALA A 99 0.08 -0.50 16.24
N GLN A 100 1.25 -0.08 16.73
CA GLN A 100 1.98 -0.76 17.81
C GLN A 100 1.22 -0.69 19.15
N GLU A 101 0.59 0.45 19.49
CA GLU A 101 -0.28 0.59 20.65
C GLU A 101 -1.42 -0.46 20.61
N LYS A 102 -2.07 -0.61 19.45
CA LYS A 102 -3.13 -1.62 19.26
C LYS A 102 -2.59 -3.05 19.37
N LEU A 103 -1.42 -3.33 18.77
CA LEU A 103 -0.79 -4.64 18.84
C LEU A 103 -0.40 -4.99 20.28
N ALA A 104 0.01 -4.02 21.10
CA ALA A 104 0.35 -4.23 22.50
C ALA A 104 -0.87 -4.64 23.34
N VAL A 105 -2.09 -4.23 22.96
CA VAL A 105 -3.34 -4.66 23.61
C VAL A 105 -3.71 -6.10 23.26
N THR A 106 -3.42 -6.52 22.02
CA THR A 106 -3.68 -7.89 21.55
C THR A 106 -2.43 -8.40 20.83
N PRO A 107 -1.44 -8.90 21.57
CA PRO A 107 -0.16 -9.31 20.99
C PRO A 107 -0.31 -10.46 20.00
N MET A 108 0.33 -10.35 18.85
CA MET A 108 0.39 -11.35 17.78
C MET A 108 1.85 -11.53 17.37
N ALA A 109 2.44 -12.69 17.65
CA ALA A 109 3.87 -12.95 17.40
C ALA A 109 4.25 -12.90 15.91
N GLN A 110 3.28 -13.14 15.02
CA GLN A 110 3.47 -13.13 13.56
C GLN A 110 3.32 -11.76 12.92
N LEU A 111 2.93 -10.71 13.69
CA LEU A 111 2.72 -9.35 13.17
C LEU A 111 3.77 -8.39 13.71
N ASP A 112 4.36 -7.61 12.83
CA ASP A 112 5.23 -6.50 13.20
C ASP A 112 4.95 -5.25 12.35
N PHE A 113 5.21 -4.07 12.93
CA PHE A 113 5.02 -2.77 12.30
C PHE A 113 6.33 -2.01 12.23
N ALA A 114 6.63 -1.41 11.05
CA ALA A 114 7.83 -0.62 10.85
C ALA A 114 7.56 0.70 10.11
N VAL A 115 8.37 1.72 10.41
CA VAL A 115 8.35 3.00 9.66
C VAL A 115 9.22 2.85 8.42
N LEU A 116 8.60 2.53 7.28
CA LEU A 116 9.26 2.33 6.00
C LEU A 116 8.34 2.73 4.85
N ASP A 117 8.93 3.21 3.75
CA ASP A 117 8.26 3.28 2.46
C ASP A 117 8.33 1.92 1.72
N ALA A 118 7.59 1.78 0.62
CA ALA A 118 7.57 0.54 -0.17
C ALA A 118 8.98 0.15 -0.66
N ALA A 119 9.77 1.12 -1.12
CA ALA A 119 11.14 0.88 -1.59
C ALA A 119 12.08 0.44 -0.45
N GLY A 120 11.89 0.99 0.76
CA GLY A 120 12.63 0.55 1.95
C GLY A 120 12.31 -0.88 2.33
N ALA A 121 11.03 -1.27 2.32
CA ALA A 121 10.59 -2.63 2.59
C ALA A 121 11.15 -3.62 1.56
N ALA A 122 11.09 -3.29 0.27
CA ALA A 122 11.64 -4.11 -0.80
C ALA A 122 13.17 -4.30 -0.69
N ARG A 123 13.90 -3.24 -0.34
CA ARG A 123 15.36 -3.33 -0.13
C ARG A 123 15.75 -4.18 1.07
N GLN A 124 14.96 -4.17 2.14
CA GLN A 124 15.24 -4.98 3.33
C GLN A 124 15.02 -6.48 3.10
N ALA A 125 14.01 -6.82 2.30
CA ALA A 125 13.64 -8.21 2.07
C ALA A 125 13.20 -8.42 0.60
N PRO A 126 14.15 -8.38 -0.37
CA PRO A 126 13.83 -8.59 -1.78
C PRO A 126 13.36 -10.02 -2.02
N GLN A 127 12.33 -10.18 -2.83
CA GLN A 127 11.75 -11.48 -3.20
C GLN A 127 11.40 -12.37 -1.99
N ALA A 128 11.01 -11.76 -0.87
CA ALA A 128 10.74 -12.50 0.37
C ALA A 128 9.26 -12.76 0.61
N TYR A 129 8.36 -12.01 -0.06
CA TYR A 129 6.95 -12.04 0.25
C TYR A 129 6.15 -12.84 -0.77
N ASP A 130 5.22 -13.65 -0.24
CA ASP A 130 4.23 -14.40 -1.02
C ASP A 130 3.13 -13.48 -1.52
N VAL A 131 2.76 -12.51 -0.68
CA VAL A 131 1.70 -11.55 -0.97
C VAL A 131 2.14 -10.15 -0.53
N VAL A 132 1.87 -9.14 -1.36
CA VAL A 132 1.94 -7.74 -0.96
C VAL A 132 0.53 -7.14 -0.98
N LEU A 133 0.18 -6.44 0.09
CA LEU A 133 -1.09 -5.75 0.27
C LEU A 133 -0.90 -4.23 0.17
N ALA A 134 -1.83 -3.54 -0.52
CA ALA A 134 -1.87 -2.09 -0.62
C ALA A 134 -3.31 -1.58 -0.52
N PHE A 135 -3.79 -1.30 0.69
CA PHE A 135 -5.16 -0.83 0.92
C PHE A 135 -5.19 0.68 1.10
N ASN A 136 -5.92 1.38 0.22
CA ASN A 136 -6.11 2.83 0.25
C ASN A 136 -4.79 3.64 0.28
N VAL A 137 -3.73 3.14 -0.36
CA VAL A 137 -2.40 3.79 -0.36
C VAL A 137 -1.92 4.18 -1.75
N LEU A 138 -2.23 3.44 -2.82
CA LEU A 138 -1.64 3.70 -4.15
C LEU A 138 -1.89 5.13 -4.66
N HIS A 139 -3.07 5.68 -4.41
CA HIS A 139 -3.42 7.05 -4.77
C HIS A 139 -2.69 8.13 -3.94
N LEU A 140 -1.97 7.74 -2.89
CA LEU A 140 -1.21 8.61 -1.98
C LEU A 140 0.30 8.52 -2.20
N LEU A 141 0.78 7.56 -3.01
CA LEU A 141 2.20 7.41 -3.28
C LEU A 141 2.70 8.63 -4.07
N PRO A 142 3.79 9.29 -3.67
CA PRO A 142 4.38 10.39 -4.44
C PRO A 142 4.82 9.96 -5.85
N ASP A 143 5.25 8.71 -5.98
CA ASP A 143 5.67 8.06 -7.20
C ASP A 143 4.99 6.68 -7.27
N LEU A 144 3.98 6.57 -8.12
CA LEU A 144 3.22 5.32 -8.30
C LEU A 144 4.09 4.25 -8.97
N ASP A 145 4.81 4.60 -10.04
CA ASP A 145 5.59 3.64 -10.81
C ASP A 145 6.73 3.08 -9.94
N GLY A 146 7.48 3.93 -9.22
CA GLY A 146 8.48 3.49 -8.27
C GLY A 146 7.91 2.65 -7.12
N GLY A 147 6.68 2.95 -6.68
CA GLY A 147 5.97 2.13 -5.68
C GLY A 147 5.59 0.76 -6.20
N LEU A 148 5.10 0.65 -7.45
CA LEU A 148 4.78 -0.63 -8.09
C LEU A 148 6.02 -1.47 -8.37
N ASP A 149 7.13 -0.84 -8.80
CA ASP A 149 8.42 -1.52 -8.95
C ASP A 149 8.93 -2.07 -7.61
N ALA A 150 8.76 -1.32 -6.52
CA ALA A 150 9.12 -1.81 -5.19
C ALA A 150 8.27 -3.01 -4.76
N VAL A 151 6.97 -2.99 -5.04
CA VAL A 151 6.08 -4.14 -4.81
C VAL A 151 6.55 -5.36 -5.60
N TRP A 152 6.87 -5.18 -6.88
CA TRP A 152 7.41 -6.24 -7.73
C TRP A 152 8.71 -6.83 -7.17
N GLN A 153 9.64 -5.97 -6.73
CA GLN A 153 10.91 -6.39 -6.14
C GLN A 153 10.75 -7.11 -4.80
N ALA A 154 9.72 -6.79 -4.03
CA ALA A 154 9.44 -7.44 -2.74
C ALA A 154 8.82 -8.82 -2.91
N LEU A 155 8.04 -9.04 -3.97
CA LEU A 155 7.38 -10.30 -4.26
C LEU A 155 8.35 -11.37 -4.76
N ARG A 156 8.19 -12.59 -4.26
CA ARG A 156 8.83 -13.77 -4.84
C ARG A 156 8.20 -14.10 -6.20
N PRO A 157 8.89 -14.85 -7.07
CA PRO A 157 8.29 -15.39 -8.29
C PRO A 157 7.01 -16.17 -7.99
N GLY A 158 5.90 -15.82 -8.65
CA GLY A 158 4.58 -16.41 -8.44
C GLY A 158 3.82 -15.87 -7.21
N GLY A 159 4.34 -14.84 -6.54
CA GLY A 159 3.59 -14.13 -5.50
C GLY A 159 2.49 -13.22 -6.07
N PHE A 160 1.57 -12.77 -5.22
CA PHE A 160 0.46 -11.91 -5.67
C PHE A 160 0.54 -10.50 -5.08
N PHE A 161 0.04 -9.55 -5.85
CA PHE A 161 -0.25 -8.21 -5.40
C PHE A 161 -1.76 -8.01 -5.24
N ILE A 162 -2.20 -7.63 -4.04
CA ILE A 162 -3.61 -7.34 -3.73
C ILE A 162 -3.72 -5.86 -3.36
N SER A 163 -4.50 -5.10 -4.13
CA SER A 163 -4.73 -3.69 -3.85
C SER A 163 -6.20 -3.34 -3.82
N LYS A 164 -6.54 -2.35 -2.99
CA LYS A 164 -7.83 -1.66 -2.98
C LYS A 164 -7.56 -0.16 -2.97
N THR A 165 -8.00 0.53 -4.01
CA THR A 165 -7.71 1.96 -4.20
C THR A 165 -8.98 2.71 -4.60
N PRO A 166 -9.36 3.80 -3.92
CA PRO A 166 -10.45 4.64 -4.37
C PRO A 166 -10.09 5.35 -5.67
N CYS A 167 -10.88 5.14 -6.72
CA CYS A 167 -10.73 5.81 -8.01
C CYS A 167 -11.39 7.19 -7.95
N VAL A 168 -10.68 8.17 -7.39
CA VAL A 168 -11.22 9.51 -7.09
C VAL A 168 -11.75 10.23 -8.34
N ALA A 169 -11.17 9.95 -9.53
CA ALA A 169 -11.64 10.54 -10.78
C ALA A 169 -13.04 10.04 -11.20
N GLU A 170 -13.49 8.89 -10.69
CA GLU A 170 -14.81 8.32 -10.97
C GLU A 170 -15.89 8.74 -9.94
N MET A 171 -15.46 9.46 -8.91
CA MET A 171 -16.37 10.01 -7.91
C MET A 171 -17.06 11.29 -8.45
N ASN A 172 -17.87 11.93 -7.58
CA ASN A 172 -18.50 13.22 -7.95
C ASN A 172 -17.43 14.21 -8.46
N PRO A 173 -17.60 14.79 -9.68
CA PRO A 173 -16.59 15.65 -10.30
C PRO A 173 -16.22 16.89 -9.48
N LEU A 174 -17.04 17.33 -8.55
CA LEU A 174 -16.69 18.41 -7.62
C LEU A 174 -15.57 18.03 -6.65
N ILE A 175 -15.34 16.73 -6.41
CA ILE A 175 -14.29 16.26 -5.50
C ILE A 175 -12.90 16.49 -6.10
N PRO A 176 -12.53 15.89 -7.27
CA PRO A 176 -11.19 16.05 -7.83
C PRO A 176 -10.91 17.48 -8.33
N TRP A 177 -11.93 18.20 -8.82
CA TRP A 177 -11.72 19.49 -9.48
C TRP A 177 -11.85 20.70 -8.55
N VAL A 178 -12.59 20.61 -7.44
CA VAL A 178 -12.84 21.75 -6.54
C VAL A 178 -12.44 21.44 -5.11
N ALA A 179 -13.03 20.41 -4.50
CA ALA A 179 -12.87 20.17 -3.07
C ALA A 179 -11.42 19.77 -2.72
N LEU A 180 -10.81 18.87 -3.51
CA LEU A 180 -9.45 18.38 -3.26
C LEU A 180 -8.39 19.47 -3.47
N PRO A 181 -8.35 20.27 -4.56
CA PRO A 181 -7.42 21.38 -4.71
C PRO A 181 -7.54 22.41 -3.57
N LEU A 182 -8.77 22.76 -3.18
CA LEU A 182 -9.00 23.69 -2.07
C LEU A 182 -8.50 23.12 -0.73
N ALA A 183 -8.83 21.88 -0.43
CA ALA A 183 -8.37 21.21 0.78
C ALA A 183 -6.82 21.09 0.82
N ARG A 184 -6.17 20.85 -0.33
CA ARG A 184 -4.70 20.83 -0.44
C ARG A 184 -4.10 22.20 -0.20
N ALA A 185 -4.68 23.26 -0.77
CA ALA A 185 -4.21 24.63 -0.56
C ALA A 185 -4.30 25.05 0.92
N LEU A 186 -5.27 24.50 1.66
CA LEU A 186 -5.44 24.70 3.10
C LEU A 186 -4.63 23.73 3.97
N GLY A 187 -3.87 22.81 3.38
CA GLY A 187 -3.11 21.79 4.11
C GLY A 187 -3.98 20.72 4.78
N LEU A 188 -5.24 20.58 4.35
CA LEU A 188 -6.22 19.65 4.91
C LEU A 188 -6.29 18.31 4.15
N ALA A 189 -5.63 18.21 3.00
CA ALA A 189 -5.52 16.98 2.21
C ALA A 189 -4.09 16.77 1.71
N PRO A 190 -3.61 15.50 1.61
CA PRO A 190 -2.32 15.19 1.01
C PRO A 190 -2.38 15.36 -0.52
N PRO A 191 -1.25 15.31 -1.22
CA PRO A 191 -1.23 15.04 -2.64
C PRO A 191 -1.95 13.71 -2.92
N VAL A 192 -2.90 13.72 -3.86
CA VAL A 192 -3.69 12.54 -4.23
C VAL A 192 -3.66 12.39 -5.75
N HIS A 193 -3.33 11.20 -6.23
CA HIS A 193 -3.52 10.84 -7.63
C HIS A 193 -4.98 10.48 -7.89
N CYS A 194 -5.60 11.22 -8.79
CA CYS A 194 -7.00 10.96 -9.18
C CYS A 194 -7.02 9.95 -10.33
N PHE A 195 -7.01 8.67 -10.01
CA PHE A 195 -7.08 7.59 -11.01
C PHE A 195 -8.52 7.31 -11.44
N GLN A 196 -8.64 6.83 -12.69
CA GLN A 196 -9.75 5.99 -13.14
C GLN A 196 -9.33 4.53 -13.00
N GLY A 197 -10.27 3.62 -12.73
CA GLY A 197 -9.99 2.19 -12.55
C GLY A 197 -9.14 1.59 -13.67
N PRO A 198 -9.55 1.70 -14.96
CA PRO A 198 -8.79 1.15 -16.08
C PRO A 198 -7.37 1.72 -16.20
N THR A 199 -7.17 2.99 -15.84
CA THR A 199 -5.84 3.62 -15.88
C THR A 199 -4.91 3.04 -14.80
N LEU A 200 -5.43 2.82 -13.60
CA LEU A 200 -4.67 2.20 -12.53
C LEU A 200 -4.36 0.73 -12.84
N GLU A 201 -5.35 -0.03 -13.34
CA GLU A 201 -5.16 -1.41 -13.75
C GLU A 201 -4.10 -1.55 -14.85
N ALA A 202 -4.14 -0.65 -15.86
CA ALA A 202 -3.11 -0.62 -16.90
C ALA A 202 -1.72 -0.26 -16.36
N ALA A 203 -1.64 0.62 -15.34
CA ALA A 203 -0.38 0.91 -14.68
C ALA A 203 0.16 -0.33 -13.96
N ILE A 204 -0.66 -1.02 -13.16
CA ILE A 204 -0.30 -2.25 -12.46
C ILE A 204 0.17 -3.33 -13.46
N ALA A 205 -0.59 -3.56 -14.54
CA ALA A 205 -0.25 -4.55 -15.56
C ALA A 205 1.09 -4.27 -16.28
N ARG A 206 1.45 -2.99 -16.51
CA ARG A 206 2.75 -2.62 -17.12
C ARG A 206 3.95 -3.02 -16.25
N HIS A 207 3.76 -3.15 -14.93
CA HIS A 207 4.81 -3.60 -13.99
C HIS A 207 4.88 -5.11 -13.84
N GLY A 208 4.11 -5.89 -14.64
CA GLY A 208 4.23 -7.34 -14.72
C GLY A 208 3.28 -8.13 -13.81
N PHE A 209 2.28 -7.44 -13.22
CA PHE A 209 1.23 -8.08 -12.42
C PHE A 209 0.07 -8.60 -13.27
#